data_ce488024c045cfd8a9fb854178e5240d
#
_entry.id   ce488024c045cfd8a9fb854178e5240d
#
_cell.length_a   1.000
_cell.length_b   1.000
_cell.length_c   1.000
_cell.angle_alpha   90.00
_cell.angle_beta   90.00
_cell.angle_gamma   90.00
#
_symmetry.space_group_name_H-M   'P 1'
#
loop_
_entity.id
_entity.type
_entity.pdbx_description
1 polymer ?
#
loop_
_entity_poly.entity_id
_entity_poly.type
_entity_poly.pdbx_seq_one_letter_code
_entity_poly.pdbx_strand_id
1 'polypeptide(L)'
;MRLLLLSLALITAHPAAAIRARDFGIAPGPMPTGPLNAITDVPGMAVGQVTLDRGDTIRTGVTAILPHAGNIFAEKVPGGIFVANGFGKLMGLSQVRELGEIETPILLTNTLNVPEAAAAIIEHTLSQPGNEGVRSVNAVVGETNDGGLNDIRARALSIADARRAIAEARPGPVQEGAVGAGRGTIAFGYKGGIGTSSRRTPEGFTVGVLVQSNYGGRLILAGVPIPPPPGKTAARVSADGSIMIVVATDAPLSDRNLTRLAARAMAGLARTGSAFSNGSGDYAIAFSTANSVRRTAARRAASTAYPELGNEATTPLFIAAADATEEAIANSLLAAEIVTSREPGTDETRRAVALDQALIRRLLATAGQPAR
;
A
#
# COMPACT_ATOMS: atom_id res chain seq x y z
N MET A 1 -6.72 -22.10 55.79
CA MET A 1 -7.31 -21.03 54.96
C MET A 1 -6.54 -21.01 53.63
N ARG A 2 -7.08 -21.73 52.61
CA ARG A 2 -6.43 -21.82 51.26
C ARG A 2 -7.02 -20.72 50.37
N LEU A 3 -6.19 -19.80 49.97
CA LEU A 3 -6.55 -18.80 48.94
C LEU A 3 -6.58 -19.51 47.58
N LEU A 4 -7.73 -19.53 46.93
CA LEU A 4 -7.86 -19.84 45.50
C LEU A 4 -7.52 -18.55 44.73
N LEU A 5 -6.44 -18.60 43.98
CA LEU A 5 -6.11 -17.57 42.94
C LEU A 5 -6.93 -17.92 41.70
N LEU A 6 -7.96 -17.14 41.41
CA LEU A 6 -8.66 -17.19 40.12
C LEU A 6 -7.79 -16.44 39.10
N SER A 7 -7.19 -17.16 38.18
CA SER A 7 -6.54 -16.58 37.02
C SER A 7 -7.61 -16.19 36.00
N LEU A 8 -7.82 -14.88 35.82
CA LEU A 8 -8.68 -14.32 34.78
C LEU A 8 -7.91 -14.37 33.45
N ALA A 9 -8.24 -15.32 32.58
CA ALA A 9 -7.72 -15.35 31.21
C ALA A 9 -8.38 -14.21 30.41
N LEU A 10 -7.62 -13.17 30.08
CA LEU A 10 -8.05 -12.19 29.10
C LEU A 10 -8.17 -12.89 27.73
N ILE A 11 -9.39 -13.15 27.30
CA ILE A 11 -9.68 -13.54 25.93
C ILE A 11 -9.51 -12.28 25.07
N THR A 12 -8.36 -12.13 24.43
CA THR A 12 -8.17 -11.13 23.38
C THR A 12 -9.00 -11.56 22.18
N ALA A 13 -10.13 -10.90 21.96
CA ALA A 13 -10.90 -11.06 20.74
C ALA A 13 -10.00 -10.65 19.56
N HIS A 14 -9.55 -11.63 18.78
CA HIS A 14 -8.92 -11.33 17.48
C HIS A 14 -10.02 -10.77 16.57
N PRO A 15 -9.79 -9.64 15.88
CA PRO A 15 -10.72 -9.19 14.87
C PRO A 15 -10.89 -10.31 13.84
N ALA A 16 -12.13 -10.51 13.37
CA ALA A 16 -12.42 -11.48 12.33
C ALA A 16 -11.48 -11.23 11.15
N ALA A 17 -10.90 -12.28 10.61
CA ALA A 17 -9.99 -12.14 9.47
C ALA A 17 -10.72 -11.44 8.32
N ALA A 18 -10.10 -10.42 7.73
CA ALA A 18 -10.68 -9.72 6.59
C ALA A 18 -10.88 -10.72 5.43
N ILE A 19 -12.00 -10.59 4.75
CA ILE A 19 -12.30 -11.42 3.58
C ILE A 19 -11.40 -10.96 2.42
N ARG A 20 -10.74 -11.90 1.77
CA ARG A 20 -9.71 -11.66 0.77
C ARG A 20 -10.05 -12.30 -0.60
N ALA A 21 -9.34 -11.93 -1.63
CA ALA A 21 -9.50 -12.42 -2.99
C ALA A 21 -9.49 -13.96 -3.07
N ARG A 22 -8.62 -14.60 -2.30
CA ARG A 22 -8.51 -16.08 -2.28
C ARG A 22 -9.73 -16.79 -1.71
N ASP A 23 -10.51 -16.14 -0.85
CA ASP A 23 -11.78 -16.68 -0.33
C ASP A 23 -12.87 -16.77 -1.42
N PHE A 24 -12.62 -16.14 -2.57
CA PHE A 24 -13.45 -16.18 -3.77
C PHE A 24 -12.80 -17.01 -4.90
N GLY A 25 -11.68 -17.67 -4.65
CA GLY A 25 -10.92 -18.38 -5.69
C GLY A 25 -10.13 -17.45 -6.62
N ILE A 26 -10.03 -16.15 -6.30
CA ILE A 26 -9.25 -15.18 -7.08
C ILE A 26 -7.78 -15.30 -6.65
N ALA A 27 -6.97 -15.93 -7.49
CA ALA A 27 -5.57 -16.23 -7.24
C ALA A 27 -4.72 -15.92 -8.49
N PRO A 28 -4.35 -14.64 -8.72
CA PRO A 28 -3.59 -14.26 -9.89
C PRO A 28 -2.23 -14.97 -9.96
N GLY A 29 -1.96 -15.60 -11.09
CA GLY A 29 -0.71 -16.29 -11.39
C GLY A 29 -0.48 -17.61 -10.64
N PRO A 30 0.56 -18.37 -11.05
CA PRO A 30 0.82 -19.70 -10.51
C PRO A 30 1.74 -19.68 -9.26
N MET A 31 2.39 -18.56 -8.92
CA MET A 31 3.35 -18.53 -7.83
C MET A 31 2.66 -18.60 -6.46
N PRO A 32 3.22 -19.39 -5.51
CA PRO A 32 2.68 -19.43 -4.16
C PRO A 32 2.88 -18.08 -3.45
N THR A 33 2.00 -17.79 -2.50
CA THR A 33 2.16 -16.63 -1.60
C THR A 33 3.19 -16.93 -0.51
N GLY A 34 3.67 -15.87 0.16
CA GLY A 34 4.26 -16.01 1.48
C GLY A 34 3.20 -16.39 2.53
N PRO A 35 3.61 -16.67 3.77
CA PRO A 35 2.72 -17.16 4.84
C PRO A 35 1.55 -16.21 5.17
N LEU A 36 1.77 -14.92 5.10
CA LEU A 36 0.77 -13.89 5.39
C LEU A 36 0.05 -13.39 4.13
N ASN A 37 0.58 -13.72 2.96
CA ASN A 37 0.18 -13.13 1.69
C ASN A 37 0.13 -11.60 1.78
N ALA A 38 1.18 -10.98 2.31
CA ALA A 38 1.28 -9.55 2.61
C ALA A 38 2.69 -9.02 2.28
N ILE A 39 2.82 -7.70 2.16
CA ILE A 39 4.13 -7.06 1.94
C ILE A 39 5.12 -7.41 3.06
N THR A 40 4.63 -7.69 4.24
CA THR A 40 5.41 -8.09 5.42
C THR A 40 5.96 -9.51 5.36
N ASP A 41 5.64 -10.30 4.32
CA ASP A 41 6.35 -11.56 4.03
C ASP A 41 7.79 -11.31 3.55
N VAL A 42 8.09 -10.11 3.04
CA VAL A 42 9.45 -9.71 2.69
C VAL A 42 10.23 -9.47 3.99
N PRO A 43 11.39 -10.14 4.19
CA PRO A 43 12.15 -10.02 5.43
C PRO A 43 12.53 -8.58 5.77
N GLY A 44 12.36 -8.20 7.04
CA GLY A 44 12.68 -6.87 7.56
C GLY A 44 11.55 -5.86 7.48
N MET A 45 10.51 -6.12 6.71
CA MET A 45 9.39 -5.21 6.52
C MET A 45 8.52 -5.04 7.77
N ALA A 46 8.06 -3.80 7.98
CA ALA A 46 7.05 -3.47 8.97
C ALA A 46 6.03 -2.47 8.41
N VAL A 47 4.78 -2.60 8.84
CA VAL A 47 3.67 -1.70 8.47
C VAL A 47 2.95 -1.21 9.71
N GLY A 48 2.69 0.11 9.77
CA GLY A 48 1.90 0.73 10.82
C GLY A 48 0.78 1.59 10.23
N GLN A 49 -0.37 1.65 10.91
CA GLN A 49 -1.55 2.30 10.37
C GLN A 49 -2.27 3.09 11.45
N VAL A 50 -2.62 4.34 11.16
CA VAL A 50 -3.46 5.17 12.01
C VAL A 50 -4.68 5.62 11.22
N THR A 51 -5.84 5.18 11.65
CA THR A 51 -7.14 5.56 11.08
C THR A 51 -7.72 6.72 11.88
N LEU A 52 -8.24 7.73 11.17
CA LEU A 52 -8.86 8.90 11.76
C LEU A 52 -10.34 8.97 11.37
N ASP A 53 -11.19 8.68 12.34
CA ASP A 53 -12.64 8.91 12.31
C ASP A 53 -12.96 9.95 13.38
N ARG A 54 -13.26 11.20 12.97
CA ARG A 54 -13.56 12.28 13.91
C ARG A 54 -14.86 12.98 13.47
N GLY A 55 -15.83 13.04 14.39
CA GLY A 55 -17.15 13.55 14.07
C GLY A 55 -17.78 12.81 12.88
N ASP A 56 -18.56 13.54 12.09
CA ASP A 56 -19.28 13.00 10.93
C ASP A 56 -18.61 13.32 9.58
N THR A 57 -17.54 14.13 9.54
CA THR A 57 -16.90 14.59 8.30
C THR A 57 -15.49 14.01 8.06
N ILE A 58 -14.74 13.61 9.09
CA ILE A 58 -13.34 13.15 8.95
C ILE A 58 -13.31 11.64 8.78
N ARG A 59 -12.82 11.18 7.63
CA ARG A 59 -12.60 9.77 7.25
C ARG A 59 -11.30 9.67 6.49
N THR A 60 -10.17 9.62 7.20
CA THR A 60 -8.82 9.62 6.62
C THR A 60 -7.83 8.83 7.47
N GLY A 61 -6.56 8.92 7.18
CA GLY A 61 -5.51 8.29 7.96
C GLY A 61 -4.16 8.28 7.28
N VAL A 62 -3.26 7.49 7.84
CA VAL A 62 -1.90 7.32 7.34
C VAL A 62 -1.46 5.86 7.48
N THR A 63 -0.68 5.38 6.50
CA THR A 63 -0.03 4.07 6.52
C THR A 63 1.47 4.26 6.38
N ALA A 64 2.24 3.73 7.33
CA ALA A 64 3.70 3.76 7.34
C ALA A 64 4.25 2.40 6.88
N ILE A 65 5.26 2.43 6.02
CA ILE A 65 5.94 1.27 5.49
C ILE A 65 7.44 1.44 5.76
N LEU A 66 8.00 0.54 6.55
CA LEU A 66 9.41 0.57 6.96
C LEU A 66 10.16 -0.57 6.26
N PRO A 67 11.18 -0.26 5.44
CA PRO A 67 12.00 -1.27 4.77
C PRO A 67 12.77 -2.20 5.73
N HIS A 68 13.11 -1.70 6.92
CA HIS A 68 13.74 -2.47 8.01
C HIS A 68 13.62 -1.74 9.35
N ALA A 69 13.89 -2.45 10.44
CA ALA A 69 13.76 -1.93 11.81
C ALA A 69 14.89 -0.98 12.27
N GLY A 70 16.00 -0.87 11.50
CA GLY A 70 17.15 -0.03 11.88
C GLY A 70 16.97 1.44 11.47
N ASN A 71 18.02 2.25 11.68
CA ASN A 71 18.08 3.62 11.20
C ASN A 71 18.19 3.63 9.65
N ILE A 72 17.06 3.88 8.97
CA ILE A 72 16.95 3.81 7.50
C ILE A 72 17.83 4.88 6.84
N PHE A 73 18.02 6.02 7.49
CA PHE A 73 18.89 7.07 6.99
C PHE A 73 20.38 6.66 6.96
N ALA A 74 20.80 5.99 8.01
CA ALA A 74 22.18 5.48 8.11
C ALA A 74 22.41 4.30 7.13
N GLU A 75 21.39 3.44 6.98
CA GLU A 75 21.44 2.22 6.17
C GLU A 75 20.31 2.24 5.11
N LYS A 76 20.48 3.10 4.10
CA LYS A 76 19.48 3.28 3.04
C LYS A 76 19.27 1.98 2.25
N VAL A 77 18.10 1.85 1.68
CA VAL A 77 17.79 0.74 0.75
C VAL A 77 17.83 1.23 -0.70
N PRO A 78 18.29 0.39 -1.66
CA PRO A 78 18.14 0.74 -3.06
C PRO A 78 16.64 0.82 -3.41
N GLY A 79 16.27 1.83 -4.20
CA GLY A 79 14.89 2.09 -4.57
C GLY A 79 14.76 2.57 -6.01
N GLY A 80 13.59 2.36 -6.59
CA GLY A 80 13.22 2.85 -7.90
C GLY A 80 11.74 3.26 -7.93
N ILE A 81 11.40 4.23 -8.76
CA ILE A 81 10.05 4.74 -8.89
C ILE A 81 9.63 4.74 -10.36
N PHE A 82 8.41 4.29 -10.62
CA PHE A 82 7.76 4.39 -11.91
C PHE A 82 6.48 5.22 -11.81
N VAL A 83 6.29 6.15 -12.73
CA VAL A 83 5.10 6.99 -12.86
C VAL A 83 4.40 6.60 -14.16
N ALA A 84 3.22 6.03 -14.07
CA ALA A 84 2.40 5.70 -15.23
C ALA A 84 1.55 6.90 -15.68
N ASN A 85 0.96 7.62 -14.71
CA ASN A 85 0.34 8.93 -14.92
C ASN A 85 0.59 9.82 -13.69
N GLY A 86 0.91 11.08 -13.91
CA GLY A 86 1.47 11.98 -12.90
C GLY A 86 0.52 13.01 -12.31
N PHE A 87 -0.80 12.81 -12.38
CA PHE A 87 -1.75 13.74 -11.77
C PHE A 87 -1.87 13.46 -10.26
N GLY A 88 -0.86 13.84 -9.50
CA GLY A 88 -0.77 13.59 -8.06
C GLY A 88 0.59 14.03 -7.51
N LYS A 89 0.85 13.67 -6.24
CA LYS A 89 2.09 13.99 -5.55
C LYS A 89 2.74 12.72 -5.06
N LEU A 90 4.01 12.56 -5.40
CA LEU A 90 4.92 11.63 -4.75
C LEU A 90 6.13 12.42 -4.28
N MET A 91 6.10 12.86 -3.04
CA MET A 91 7.23 13.56 -2.44
C MET A 91 8.43 12.62 -2.35
N GLY A 92 9.62 13.13 -2.58
CA GLY A 92 10.85 12.32 -2.58
C GLY A 92 11.21 11.72 -3.95
N LEU A 93 10.31 11.80 -4.94
CA LEU A 93 10.49 11.22 -6.27
C LEU A 93 11.83 11.58 -6.92
N SER A 94 12.22 12.85 -6.93
CA SER A 94 13.39 13.32 -7.65
C SER A 94 14.68 12.69 -7.10
N GLN A 95 14.87 12.68 -5.80
CA GLN A 95 16.07 12.09 -5.18
C GLN A 95 16.12 10.57 -5.36
N VAL A 96 14.99 9.87 -5.21
CA VAL A 96 14.96 8.41 -5.43
C VAL A 96 15.29 8.07 -6.88
N ARG A 97 14.80 8.85 -7.84
CA ARG A 97 15.14 8.67 -9.27
C ARG A 97 16.60 8.94 -9.57
N GLU A 98 17.16 9.99 -8.98
CA GLU A 98 18.53 10.42 -9.25
C GLU A 98 19.57 9.55 -8.54
N LEU A 99 19.34 9.24 -7.25
CA LEU A 99 20.31 8.53 -6.42
C LEU A 99 20.04 7.02 -6.30
N GLY A 100 18.85 6.55 -6.69
CA GLY A 100 18.48 5.14 -6.56
C GLY A 100 18.37 4.65 -5.12
N GLU A 101 18.10 5.54 -4.16
CA GLU A 101 18.11 5.24 -2.72
C GLU A 101 16.88 5.79 -2.01
N ILE A 102 16.36 5.03 -1.06
CA ILE A 102 15.34 5.47 -0.10
C ILE A 102 15.99 5.52 1.28
N GLU A 103 15.89 6.68 1.94
CA GLU A 103 16.57 6.99 3.21
C GLU A 103 15.62 7.20 4.38
N THR A 104 14.32 7.00 4.18
CA THR A 104 13.28 7.23 5.19
C THR A 104 12.24 6.12 5.17
N PRO A 105 11.38 6.01 6.21
CA PRO A 105 10.09 5.35 6.06
C PRO A 105 9.32 5.94 4.86
N ILE A 106 8.42 5.14 4.27
CA ILE A 106 7.47 5.59 3.24
C ILE A 106 6.14 5.80 3.94
N LEU A 107 5.54 6.97 3.81
CA LEU A 107 4.19 7.23 4.29
C LEU A 107 3.21 7.37 3.14
N LEU A 108 2.02 6.79 3.30
CA LEU A 108 0.87 6.99 2.43
C LEU A 108 -0.22 7.74 3.21
N THR A 109 -0.85 8.73 2.59
CA THR A 109 -1.91 9.53 3.21
C THR A 109 -2.82 10.17 2.18
N ASN A 110 -3.54 11.23 2.53
CA ASN A 110 -4.34 12.00 1.58
C ASN A 110 -3.57 13.19 0.99
N THR A 111 -4.07 13.71 -0.13
CA THR A 111 -3.43 14.76 -0.92
C THR A 111 -3.02 16.01 -0.13
N LEU A 112 -3.88 16.50 0.78
CA LEU A 112 -3.61 17.76 1.48
C LEU A 112 -2.81 17.57 2.76
N ASN A 113 -2.60 16.32 3.22
CA ASN A 113 -1.78 16.01 4.40
C ASN A 113 -0.35 15.50 4.06
N VAL A 114 0.07 15.58 2.80
CA VAL A 114 1.46 15.29 2.42
C VAL A 114 2.47 16.10 3.22
N PRO A 115 2.28 17.42 3.49
CA PRO A 115 3.22 18.20 4.30
C PRO A 115 3.37 17.69 5.73
N GLU A 116 2.27 17.34 6.41
CA GLU A 116 2.29 16.82 7.79
C GLU A 116 2.99 15.46 7.86
N ALA A 117 2.72 14.58 6.89
CA ALA A 117 3.39 13.28 6.79
C ALA A 117 4.89 13.44 6.54
N ALA A 118 5.29 14.38 5.69
CA ALA A 118 6.69 14.69 5.43
C ALA A 118 7.40 15.25 6.67
N ALA A 119 6.76 16.18 7.39
CA ALA A 119 7.29 16.73 8.64
C ALA A 119 7.49 15.61 9.67
N ALA A 120 6.54 14.67 9.79
CA ALA A 120 6.65 13.53 10.71
C ALA A 120 7.84 12.62 10.36
N ILE A 121 8.10 12.36 9.06
CA ILE A 121 9.28 11.60 8.61
C ILE A 121 10.57 12.34 8.98
N ILE A 122 10.63 13.65 8.73
CA ILE A 122 11.80 14.47 9.04
C ILE A 122 12.08 14.43 10.54
N GLU A 123 11.08 14.69 11.39
CA GLU A 123 11.22 14.62 12.84
C GLU A 123 11.64 13.24 13.32
N HIS A 124 11.03 12.17 12.78
CA HIS A 124 11.41 10.80 13.09
C HIS A 124 12.86 10.54 12.73
N THR A 125 13.29 10.92 11.53
CA THR A 125 14.65 10.68 11.04
C THR A 125 15.68 11.44 11.86
N LEU A 126 15.44 12.72 12.16
CA LEU A 126 16.35 13.56 12.95
C LEU A 126 16.44 13.08 14.41
N SER A 127 15.41 12.44 14.95
CA SER A 127 15.40 11.91 16.31
C SER A 127 16.10 10.56 16.48
N GLN A 128 16.53 9.91 15.38
CA GLN A 128 17.23 8.63 15.47
C GLN A 128 18.65 8.80 16.00
N PRO A 129 19.10 7.92 16.92
CA PRO A 129 20.49 7.92 17.38
C PRO A 129 21.48 7.82 16.21
N GLY A 130 22.50 8.64 16.21
CA GLY A 130 23.52 8.72 15.14
C GLY A 130 23.16 9.68 14.01
N ASN A 131 22.00 10.35 14.07
CA ASN A 131 21.57 11.35 13.10
C ASN A 131 21.72 12.81 13.60
N GLU A 132 22.45 13.05 14.69
CA GLU A 132 22.59 14.39 15.31
C GLU A 132 23.21 15.43 14.35
N GLY A 133 24.01 14.97 13.39
CA GLY A 133 24.63 15.82 12.37
C GLY A 133 23.83 15.95 11.07
N VAL A 134 22.68 15.29 10.95
CA VAL A 134 21.86 15.31 9.73
C VAL A 134 21.18 16.67 9.56
N ARG A 135 21.29 17.25 8.34
CA ARG A 135 20.74 18.58 8.02
C ARG A 135 19.84 18.57 6.77
N SER A 136 19.67 17.43 6.14
CA SER A 136 18.81 17.25 4.98
C SER A 136 18.21 15.84 5.01
N VAL A 137 16.90 15.74 4.79
CA VAL A 137 16.14 14.48 4.75
C VAL A 137 15.20 14.52 3.58
N ASN A 138 15.26 13.50 2.73
CA ASN A 138 14.34 13.34 1.61
C ASN A 138 13.17 12.43 2.02
N ALA A 139 12.12 13.02 2.57
CA ALA A 139 10.92 12.29 2.95
C ALA A 139 10.20 11.70 1.73
N VAL A 140 9.80 10.43 1.80
CA VAL A 140 9.01 9.75 0.76
C VAL A 140 7.56 9.65 1.21
N VAL A 141 6.67 10.41 0.56
CA VAL A 141 5.23 10.44 0.86
C VAL A 141 4.41 10.30 -0.41
N GLY A 142 3.60 9.24 -0.47
CA GLY A 142 2.58 9.02 -1.51
C GLY A 142 1.19 9.44 -1.03
N GLU A 143 0.30 9.74 -1.97
CA GLU A 143 -1.05 10.21 -1.64
C GLU A 143 -2.13 9.76 -2.61
N THR A 144 -3.36 9.76 -2.12
CA THR A 144 -4.56 9.72 -2.97
C THR A 144 -5.60 10.71 -2.43
N ASN A 145 -6.45 11.23 -3.30
CA ASN A 145 -7.47 12.20 -2.90
C ASN A 145 -8.70 11.49 -2.28
N ASP A 146 -8.82 11.54 -0.96
CA ASP A 146 -9.93 10.94 -0.22
C ASP A 146 -11.13 11.89 -0.01
N GLY A 147 -11.14 13.05 -0.67
CA GLY A 147 -12.16 14.08 -0.53
C GLY A 147 -13.58 13.66 -0.91
N GLY A 148 -13.76 12.47 -1.49
CA GLY A 148 -15.10 11.90 -1.72
C GLY A 148 -15.83 11.45 -0.46
N LEU A 149 -15.10 11.16 0.62
CA LEU A 149 -15.64 10.78 1.94
C LEU A 149 -15.10 11.64 3.08
N ASN A 150 -13.90 12.16 2.92
CA ASN A 150 -13.22 12.94 3.95
C ASN A 150 -13.43 14.44 3.72
N ASP A 151 -13.59 15.22 4.78
CA ASP A 151 -13.31 16.65 4.73
C ASP A 151 -11.80 16.87 4.59
N ILE A 152 -11.31 16.73 3.36
CA ILE A 152 -9.88 16.83 3.05
C ILE A 152 -9.31 18.22 3.36
N ARG A 153 -10.15 19.27 3.31
CA ARG A 153 -9.75 20.67 3.59
C ARG A 153 -9.47 20.92 5.06
N ALA A 154 -10.05 20.11 5.96
CA ALA A 154 -9.76 20.18 7.40
C ALA A 154 -8.32 19.78 7.72
N ARG A 155 -7.61 19.09 6.81
CA ARG A 155 -6.21 18.64 7.00
C ARG A 155 -6.03 17.97 8.36
N ALA A 156 -6.91 17.00 8.65
CA ALA A 156 -7.11 16.46 10.00
C ALA A 156 -5.97 15.57 10.52
N LEU A 157 -5.08 15.10 9.65
CA LEU A 157 -3.89 14.34 10.05
C LEU A 157 -2.86 15.26 10.68
N SER A 158 -2.47 15.00 11.93
CA SER A 158 -1.39 15.71 12.60
C SER A 158 -0.03 15.01 12.38
N ILE A 159 1.07 15.75 12.61
CA ILE A 159 2.43 15.19 12.66
C ILE A 159 2.49 14.06 13.70
N ALA A 160 1.84 14.22 14.85
CA ALA A 160 1.80 13.21 15.90
C ALA A 160 1.10 11.92 15.45
N ASP A 161 -0.01 12.00 14.70
CA ASP A 161 -0.69 10.82 14.14
C ASP A 161 0.23 10.08 13.15
N ALA A 162 0.93 10.80 12.28
CA ALA A 162 1.86 10.22 11.33
C ALA A 162 3.09 9.59 12.02
N ARG A 163 3.64 10.22 13.04
CA ARG A 163 4.72 9.65 13.89
C ARG A 163 4.24 8.39 14.61
N ARG A 164 3.00 8.38 15.08
CA ARG A 164 2.41 7.20 15.73
C ARG A 164 2.35 6.02 14.74
N ALA A 165 1.95 6.24 13.48
CA ALA A 165 1.97 5.19 12.47
C ALA A 165 3.37 4.59 12.26
N ILE A 166 4.42 5.43 12.26
CA ILE A 166 5.81 4.96 12.19
C ILE A 166 6.17 4.13 13.44
N ALA A 167 5.82 4.62 14.63
CA ALA A 167 6.15 3.97 15.90
C ALA A 167 5.40 2.64 16.12
N GLU A 168 4.17 2.53 15.61
CA GLU A 168 3.34 1.33 15.70
C GLU A 168 3.63 0.32 14.58
N ALA A 169 4.54 0.63 13.64
CA ALA A 169 4.89 -0.27 12.56
C ALA A 169 5.52 -1.57 13.10
N ARG A 170 5.00 -2.71 12.65
CA ARG A 170 5.44 -4.04 13.06
C ARG A 170 5.38 -5.04 11.91
N PRO A 171 6.19 -6.09 11.96
CA PRO A 171 6.03 -7.25 11.08
C PRO A 171 4.72 -7.99 11.42
N GLY A 172 4.31 -8.90 10.56
CA GLY A 172 3.10 -9.68 10.77
C GLY A 172 1.93 -9.26 9.89
N PRO A 173 0.69 -9.64 10.19
CA PRO A 173 -0.47 -9.34 9.37
C PRO A 173 -0.69 -7.83 9.21
N VAL A 174 -1.01 -7.41 7.98
CA VAL A 174 -1.38 -6.03 7.65
C VAL A 174 -2.90 -5.93 7.62
N GLN A 175 -3.45 -4.90 8.23
CA GLN A 175 -4.89 -4.63 8.12
C GLN A 175 -5.22 -4.11 6.72
N GLU A 176 -6.34 -4.59 6.14
CA GLU A 176 -6.77 -4.26 4.78
C GLU A 176 -8.14 -3.57 4.78
N GLY A 177 -8.51 -2.99 3.63
CA GLY A 177 -9.78 -2.29 3.46
C GLY A 177 -9.75 -0.84 3.95
N ALA A 178 -10.79 -0.42 4.65
CA ALA A 178 -11.03 0.96 5.05
C ALA A 178 -10.21 1.39 6.29
N VAL A 179 -8.88 1.24 6.25
CA VAL A 179 -7.96 1.50 7.37
C VAL A 179 -6.80 2.39 6.96
N GLY A 180 -6.19 3.08 7.91
CA GLY A 180 -5.05 3.96 7.66
C GLY A 180 -5.32 4.92 6.51
N ALA A 181 -4.36 5.04 5.59
CA ALA A 181 -4.49 5.88 4.40
C ALA A 181 -5.65 5.48 3.46
N GLY A 182 -6.20 4.27 3.62
CA GLY A 182 -7.33 3.78 2.84
C GLY A 182 -8.71 4.14 3.41
N ARG A 183 -8.79 4.86 4.56
CA ARG A 183 -10.08 5.09 5.23
C ARG A 183 -11.09 5.87 4.40
N GLY A 184 -10.68 6.92 3.70
CA GLY A 184 -11.56 7.79 2.92
C GLY A 184 -11.58 7.49 1.42
N THR A 185 -10.85 6.48 0.94
CA THR A 185 -10.67 6.22 -0.49
C THR A 185 -11.89 5.54 -1.15
N ILE A 186 -12.07 5.81 -2.44
CA ILE A 186 -13.12 5.22 -3.27
C ILE A 186 -12.47 4.67 -4.53
N ALA A 187 -12.67 3.37 -4.84
CA ALA A 187 -12.16 2.78 -6.06
C ALA A 187 -13.28 2.12 -6.87
N PHE A 188 -13.31 2.38 -8.19
CA PHE A 188 -14.36 1.92 -9.11
C PHE A 188 -15.79 2.30 -8.67
N GLY A 189 -15.93 3.37 -7.88
CA GLY A 189 -17.19 3.80 -7.27
C GLY A 189 -17.58 3.04 -6.02
N TYR A 190 -16.90 1.95 -5.68
CA TYR A 190 -16.99 1.21 -4.42
C TYR A 190 -16.03 1.79 -3.36
N LYS A 191 -16.15 1.34 -2.10
CA LYS A 191 -15.16 1.66 -1.08
C LYS A 191 -13.82 1.05 -1.47
N GLY A 192 -12.79 1.89 -1.63
CA GLY A 192 -11.40 1.51 -1.80
C GLY A 192 -10.71 1.23 -0.47
N GLY A 193 -9.38 1.14 -0.46
CA GLY A 193 -8.69 0.85 0.79
C GLY A 193 -7.21 0.55 0.65
N ILE A 194 -6.64 0.05 1.75
CA ILE A 194 -5.36 -0.62 1.76
C ILE A 194 -5.55 -2.08 1.39
N GLY A 195 -4.67 -2.60 0.55
CA GLY A 195 -4.62 -4.02 0.25
C GLY A 195 -3.17 -4.49 0.11
N THR A 196 -2.94 -5.76 0.35
CA THR A 196 -1.60 -6.33 0.30
C THR A 196 -1.60 -7.75 -0.25
N SER A 197 -0.48 -8.19 -0.76
CA SER A 197 -0.26 -9.55 -1.26
C SER A 197 1.22 -9.84 -1.40
N SER A 198 1.59 -11.10 -1.54
CA SER A 198 2.97 -11.51 -1.80
C SER A 198 3.05 -12.69 -2.76
N ARG A 199 4.24 -12.88 -3.35
CA ARG A 199 4.59 -14.06 -4.16
C ARG A 199 5.99 -14.52 -3.80
N ARG A 200 6.19 -15.84 -3.81
CA ARG A 200 7.50 -16.45 -3.69
C ARG A 200 7.92 -16.98 -5.06
N THR A 201 9.09 -16.53 -5.52
CA THR A 201 9.64 -17.00 -6.80
C THR A 201 10.26 -18.38 -6.67
N PRO A 202 10.44 -19.12 -7.79
CA PRO A 202 11.12 -20.41 -7.78
C PRO A 202 12.54 -20.36 -7.19
N GLU A 203 13.22 -19.22 -7.34
CA GLU A 203 14.58 -18.99 -6.82
C GLU A 203 14.59 -18.69 -5.30
N GLY A 204 13.41 -18.63 -4.67
CA GLY A 204 13.24 -18.43 -3.24
C GLY A 204 13.11 -16.98 -2.80
N PHE A 205 13.13 -16.01 -3.71
CA PHE A 205 12.86 -14.60 -3.38
C PHE A 205 11.38 -14.35 -3.11
N THR A 206 11.12 -13.36 -2.28
CA THR A 206 9.77 -12.86 -2.00
C THR A 206 9.57 -11.50 -2.66
N VAL A 207 8.43 -11.32 -3.32
CA VAL A 207 7.92 -10.02 -3.76
C VAL A 207 6.64 -9.74 -3.00
N GLY A 208 6.62 -8.66 -2.24
CA GLY A 208 5.45 -8.19 -1.48
C GLY A 208 4.94 -6.87 -2.02
N VAL A 209 3.63 -6.70 -2.05
CA VAL A 209 2.96 -5.49 -2.55
C VAL A 209 1.99 -4.96 -1.51
N LEU A 210 1.95 -3.63 -1.34
CA LEU A 210 0.91 -2.91 -0.62
C LEU A 210 0.39 -1.80 -1.53
N VAL A 211 -0.94 -1.65 -1.58
CA VAL A 211 -1.60 -0.61 -2.37
C VAL A 211 -2.49 0.28 -1.51
N GLN A 212 -2.60 1.55 -1.90
CA GLN A 212 -3.66 2.47 -1.49
C GLN A 212 -4.51 2.76 -2.72
N SER A 213 -5.70 2.12 -2.84
CA SER A 213 -6.55 2.18 -4.02
C SER A 213 -7.61 3.29 -3.91
N ASN A 214 -7.62 4.21 -4.89
CA ASN A 214 -8.57 5.34 -4.95
C ASN A 214 -8.77 5.81 -6.40
N TYR A 215 -9.12 4.92 -7.31
CA TYR A 215 -9.18 5.23 -8.74
C TYR A 215 -10.43 4.63 -9.40
N GLY A 216 -10.73 5.11 -10.60
CA GLY A 216 -11.88 4.69 -11.38
C GLY A 216 -11.53 3.73 -12.52
N GLY A 217 -12.52 3.46 -13.34
CA GLY A 217 -12.43 2.53 -14.46
C GLY A 217 -13.57 1.53 -14.47
N ARG A 218 -13.33 0.37 -15.07
CA ARG A 218 -14.29 -0.75 -15.12
C ARG A 218 -13.71 -1.91 -14.32
N LEU A 219 -14.21 -2.12 -13.11
CA LEU A 219 -13.67 -3.17 -12.25
C LEU A 219 -13.72 -4.54 -12.93
N ILE A 220 -12.60 -5.22 -12.95
CA ILE A 220 -12.43 -6.59 -13.42
C ILE A 220 -11.80 -7.40 -12.28
N LEU A 221 -12.44 -8.50 -11.87
CA LEU A 221 -11.90 -9.44 -10.90
C LEU A 221 -11.77 -10.81 -11.55
N ALA A 222 -10.56 -11.37 -11.59
CA ALA A 222 -10.26 -12.64 -12.26
C ALA A 222 -10.79 -12.73 -13.71
N GLY A 223 -10.68 -11.65 -14.47
CA GLY A 223 -11.20 -11.57 -15.84
C GLY A 223 -12.71 -11.31 -15.96
N VAL A 224 -13.44 -11.25 -14.83
CA VAL A 224 -14.89 -11.05 -14.80
C VAL A 224 -15.21 -9.58 -14.56
N PRO A 225 -15.94 -8.90 -15.48
CA PRO A 225 -16.41 -7.55 -15.29
C PRO A 225 -17.40 -7.45 -14.12
N ILE A 226 -17.15 -6.55 -13.19
CA ILE A 226 -18.03 -6.30 -12.06
C ILE A 226 -18.85 -5.03 -12.34
N PRO A 227 -20.19 -5.07 -12.21
CA PRO A 227 -21.01 -3.90 -12.44
C PRO A 227 -20.69 -2.77 -11.45
N PRO A 228 -20.97 -1.50 -11.77
CA PRO A 228 -20.82 -0.40 -10.83
C PRO A 228 -21.75 -0.57 -9.62
N PRO A 229 -21.48 0.13 -8.50
CA PRO A 229 -22.33 0.06 -7.32
C PRO A 229 -23.78 0.50 -7.62
N PRO A 230 -24.77 0.02 -6.85
CA PRO A 230 -26.18 0.39 -7.03
C PRO A 230 -26.39 1.91 -7.12
N GLY A 231 -27.21 2.34 -8.05
CA GLY A 231 -27.50 3.76 -8.29
C GLY A 231 -26.45 4.52 -9.12
N LYS A 232 -25.33 3.88 -9.50
CA LYS A 232 -24.35 4.43 -10.43
C LYS A 232 -24.37 3.67 -11.75
N THR A 233 -24.07 4.37 -12.84
CA THR A 233 -23.83 3.74 -14.15
C THR A 233 -22.33 3.77 -14.44
N ALA A 234 -21.86 2.89 -15.32
CA ALA A 234 -20.44 2.87 -15.73
C ALA A 234 -19.97 4.24 -16.27
N ALA A 235 -20.84 4.98 -16.92
CA ALA A 235 -20.56 6.34 -17.42
C ALA A 235 -20.47 7.40 -16.31
N ARG A 236 -20.97 7.12 -15.11
CA ARG A 236 -20.92 8.03 -13.94
C ARG A 236 -19.84 7.68 -12.92
N VAL A 237 -19.15 6.56 -13.12
CA VAL A 237 -17.95 6.25 -12.34
C VAL A 237 -16.78 6.97 -13.01
N SER A 238 -16.23 7.97 -12.33
CA SER A 238 -15.05 8.67 -12.84
C SER A 238 -13.93 7.66 -13.13
N ALA A 239 -13.24 7.86 -14.22
CA ALA A 239 -11.98 7.14 -14.49
C ALA A 239 -10.80 7.75 -13.72
N ASP A 240 -10.96 8.98 -13.22
CA ASP A 240 -9.96 9.70 -12.46
C ASP A 240 -9.80 9.13 -11.05
N GLY A 241 -8.72 9.47 -10.42
CA GLY A 241 -8.36 9.05 -9.08
C GLY A 241 -6.86 8.86 -8.94
N SER A 242 -6.44 7.97 -8.05
CA SER A 242 -5.01 7.72 -7.83
C SER A 242 -4.80 6.36 -7.21
N ILE A 243 -3.61 5.80 -7.41
CA ILE A 243 -3.14 4.64 -6.66
C ILE A 243 -1.67 4.82 -6.28
N MET A 244 -1.35 4.49 -5.04
CA MET A 244 0.02 4.26 -4.62
C MET A 244 0.25 2.76 -4.51
N ILE A 245 1.30 2.27 -5.19
CA ILE A 245 1.74 0.89 -5.15
C ILE A 245 3.15 0.86 -4.57
N VAL A 246 3.34 0.09 -3.49
CA VAL A 246 4.66 -0.14 -2.90
C VAL A 246 5.02 -1.60 -3.07
N VAL A 247 6.16 -1.85 -3.73
CA VAL A 247 6.68 -3.18 -4.02
C VAL A 247 7.98 -3.40 -3.25
N ALA A 248 8.03 -4.38 -2.40
CA ALA A 248 9.25 -4.78 -1.68
C ALA A 248 9.73 -6.14 -2.18
N THR A 249 11.05 -6.36 -2.13
CA THR A 249 11.64 -7.67 -2.39
C THR A 249 12.92 -7.87 -1.57
N ASP A 250 13.27 -9.10 -1.27
CA ASP A 250 14.57 -9.51 -0.72
C ASP A 250 15.59 -9.93 -1.79
N ALA A 251 15.22 -9.82 -3.07
CA ALA A 251 16.13 -10.04 -4.17
C ALA A 251 17.18 -8.91 -4.27
N PRO A 252 18.46 -9.23 -4.56
CA PRO A 252 19.51 -8.22 -4.73
C PRO A 252 19.33 -7.53 -6.08
N LEU A 253 18.70 -6.35 -6.07
CA LEU A 253 18.43 -5.56 -7.26
C LEU A 253 19.04 -4.15 -7.15
N SER A 254 19.53 -3.63 -8.28
CA SER A 254 19.86 -2.21 -8.43
C SER A 254 18.61 -1.34 -8.57
N ASP A 255 18.78 -0.04 -8.41
CA ASP A 255 17.73 0.98 -8.63
C ASP A 255 17.12 0.89 -10.03
N ARG A 256 17.95 0.64 -11.07
CA ARG A 256 17.49 0.41 -12.45
C ARG A 256 16.52 -0.78 -12.51
N ASN A 257 16.86 -1.91 -11.91
CA ASN A 257 16.01 -3.10 -11.92
C ASN A 257 14.80 -2.94 -10.99
N LEU A 258 14.90 -2.17 -9.91
CA LEU A 258 13.78 -1.80 -9.06
C LEU A 258 12.80 -0.86 -9.78
N THR A 259 13.28 0.09 -10.57
CA THR A 259 12.41 0.91 -11.46
C THR A 259 11.66 0.03 -12.46
N ARG A 260 12.31 -0.99 -13.04
CA ARG A 260 11.66 -1.96 -13.93
C ARG A 260 10.64 -2.83 -13.18
N LEU A 261 10.92 -3.20 -11.93
CA LEU A 261 10.01 -3.96 -11.07
C LEU A 261 8.76 -3.11 -10.75
N ALA A 262 8.95 -1.84 -10.36
CA ALA A 262 7.86 -0.88 -10.16
C ALA A 262 6.96 -0.74 -11.40
N ALA A 263 7.56 -0.65 -12.58
CA ALA A 263 6.81 -0.59 -13.85
C ALA A 263 5.94 -1.84 -14.09
N ARG A 264 6.31 -3.01 -13.59
CA ARG A 264 5.52 -4.25 -13.75
C ARG A 264 4.28 -4.28 -12.86
N ALA A 265 4.26 -3.56 -11.75
CA ALA A 265 3.07 -3.38 -10.94
C ALA A 265 1.90 -2.77 -11.76
N MET A 266 2.22 -1.92 -12.76
CA MET A 266 1.20 -1.33 -13.65
C MET A 266 0.47 -2.39 -14.50
N ALA A 267 1.09 -3.52 -14.81
CA ALA A 267 0.39 -4.64 -15.47
C ALA A 267 -0.70 -5.23 -14.56
N GLY A 268 -0.42 -5.38 -13.27
CA GLY A 268 -1.44 -5.80 -12.27
C GLY A 268 -2.57 -4.77 -12.14
N LEU A 269 -2.23 -3.49 -12.09
CA LEU A 269 -3.21 -2.40 -12.07
C LEU A 269 -4.11 -2.43 -13.32
N ALA A 270 -3.54 -2.57 -14.51
CA ALA A 270 -4.29 -2.63 -15.76
C ALA A 270 -5.28 -3.81 -15.81
N ARG A 271 -4.90 -4.98 -15.26
CA ARG A 271 -5.76 -6.17 -15.21
C ARG A 271 -7.02 -5.96 -14.37
N THR A 272 -6.99 -5.04 -13.41
CA THR A 272 -8.17 -4.70 -12.59
C THR A 272 -9.14 -3.73 -13.27
N GLY A 273 -8.79 -3.22 -14.47
CA GLY A 273 -9.64 -2.36 -15.28
C GLY A 273 -9.39 -0.85 -15.09
N SER A 274 -8.22 -0.47 -14.60
CA SER A 274 -7.76 0.93 -14.60
C SER A 274 -7.54 1.42 -16.04
N ALA A 275 -7.91 2.66 -16.31
CA ALA A 275 -7.73 3.33 -17.59
C ALA A 275 -6.50 4.26 -17.64
N PHE A 276 -5.80 4.46 -16.54
CA PHE A 276 -4.70 5.45 -16.44
C PHE A 276 -5.13 6.80 -17.00
N SER A 277 -6.30 7.28 -16.57
CA SER A 277 -6.89 8.52 -17.09
C SER A 277 -6.03 9.74 -16.77
N ASN A 278 -6.21 10.82 -17.53
CA ASN A 278 -5.42 12.04 -17.35
C ASN A 278 -5.50 12.62 -15.92
N GLY A 279 -6.62 12.47 -15.23
CA GLY A 279 -6.84 12.91 -13.85
C GLY A 279 -6.39 11.90 -12.78
N SER A 280 -5.67 10.84 -13.15
CA SER A 280 -5.18 9.81 -12.22
C SER A 280 -3.72 10.04 -11.83
N GLY A 281 -3.38 9.77 -10.57
CA GLY A 281 -2.00 9.71 -10.07
C GLY A 281 -1.59 8.26 -9.82
N ASP A 282 -0.91 7.64 -10.79
CA ASP A 282 -0.58 6.22 -10.76
C ASP A 282 0.92 6.06 -10.56
N TYR A 283 1.32 5.75 -9.32
CA TYR A 283 2.72 5.67 -8.91
C TYR A 283 3.05 4.31 -8.33
N ALA A 284 4.23 3.78 -8.68
CA ALA A 284 4.79 2.60 -8.04
C ALA A 284 6.19 2.90 -7.50
N ILE A 285 6.42 2.50 -6.24
CA ILE A 285 7.70 2.58 -5.54
C ILE A 285 8.17 1.15 -5.34
N ALA A 286 9.39 0.80 -5.76
CA ALA A 286 9.98 -0.50 -5.48
C ALA A 286 11.30 -0.34 -4.73
N PHE A 287 11.59 -1.26 -3.81
CA PHE A 287 12.86 -1.30 -3.09
C PHE A 287 13.26 -2.74 -2.72
N SER A 288 14.56 -2.93 -2.44
CA SER A 288 15.09 -4.19 -1.95
C SER A 288 15.50 -4.10 -0.48
N THR A 289 15.06 -5.08 0.32
CA THR A 289 15.48 -5.23 1.72
C THR A 289 16.74 -6.04 1.89
N ALA A 290 17.29 -6.63 0.81
CA ALA A 290 18.47 -7.49 0.87
C ALA A 290 19.68 -6.75 1.50
N ASN A 291 20.26 -7.33 2.54
CA ASN A 291 21.43 -6.75 3.22
C ASN A 291 22.64 -6.60 2.30
N SER A 292 22.77 -7.48 1.28
CA SER A 292 23.87 -7.46 0.32
C SER A 292 23.90 -6.20 -0.55
N VAL A 293 22.74 -5.56 -0.78
CA VAL A 293 22.61 -4.33 -1.58
C VAL A 293 22.34 -3.09 -0.73
N ARG A 294 22.31 -3.22 0.61
CA ARG A 294 22.07 -2.09 1.51
C ARG A 294 23.15 -1.01 1.38
N ARG A 295 22.73 0.24 1.37
CA ARG A 295 23.58 1.43 1.19
C ARG A 295 24.05 1.94 2.57
N THR A 296 24.91 1.19 3.27
CA THR A 296 25.51 1.65 4.54
C THR A 296 26.46 2.83 4.33
N ALA A 297 26.75 3.61 5.38
CA ALA A 297 27.66 4.76 5.30
C ALA A 297 29.02 4.37 4.72
N ALA A 298 29.61 3.23 5.15
CA ALA A 298 30.88 2.75 4.64
C ALA A 298 30.83 2.42 3.13
N ARG A 299 29.75 1.80 2.68
CA ARG A 299 29.59 1.46 1.26
C ARG A 299 29.36 2.70 0.38
N ARG A 300 28.68 3.72 0.90
CA ARG A 300 28.46 4.99 0.15
C ARG A 300 29.73 5.86 0.07
N ALA A 301 30.65 5.71 1.01
CA ALA A 301 31.87 6.52 1.09
C ALA A 301 33.01 6.00 0.21
N ALA A 302 32.89 4.80 -0.37
CA ALA A 302 33.98 4.13 -1.07
C ALA A 302 33.49 3.42 -2.34
N SER A 303 34.43 2.99 -3.18
CA SER A 303 34.14 2.07 -4.28
C SER A 303 33.65 0.74 -3.69
N THR A 304 32.43 0.33 -4.05
CA THR A 304 31.77 -0.87 -3.51
C THR A 304 31.11 -1.66 -4.62
N ALA A 305 31.35 -2.97 -4.65
CA ALA A 305 30.59 -3.88 -5.50
C ALA A 305 29.28 -4.27 -4.80
N TYR A 306 28.19 -4.16 -5.52
CA TYR A 306 26.88 -4.67 -5.11
C TYR A 306 26.49 -5.86 -5.98
N PRO A 307 26.04 -6.99 -5.41
CA PRO A 307 25.50 -8.07 -6.21
C PRO A 307 24.21 -7.62 -6.90
N GLU A 308 23.98 -8.10 -8.11
CA GLU A 308 22.76 -7.83 -8.85
C GLU A 308 22.33 -9.08 -9.60
N LEU A 309 21.04 -9.39 -9.59
CA LEU A 309 20.48 -10.42 -10.45
C LEU A 309 20.60 -10.01 -11.91
N GLY A 310 21.12 -10.92 -12.74
CA GLY A 310 21.17 -10.73 -14.18
C GLY A 310 19.76 -10.56 -14.78
N ASN A 311 19.69 -9.91 -15.93
CA ASN A 311 18.40 -9.59 -16.57
C ASN A 311 17.50 -10.82 -16.78
N GLU A 312 18.07 -11.97 -17.12
CA GLU A 312 17.32 -13.21 -17.38
C GLU A 312 16.66 -13.75 -16.10
N ALA A 313 17.30 -13.57 -14.94
CA ALA A 313 16.77 -14.00 -13.65
C ALA A 313 15.70 -13.06 -13.06
N THR A 314 15.40 -11.90 -13.69
CA THR A 314 14.42 -10.94 -13.18
C THR A 314 12.98 -11.25 -13.59
N THR A 315 12.74 -12.10 -14.58
CA THR A 315 11.39 -12.38 -15.09
C THR A 315 10.43 -12.91 -14.03
N PRO A 316 10.81 -13.87 -13.15
CA PRO A 316 9.92 -14.32 -12.08
C PRO A 316 9.50 -13.21 -11.12
N LEU A 317 10.41 -12.28 -10.79
CA LEU A 317 10.11 -11.11 -9.95
C LEU A 317 9.10 -10.18 -10.63
N PHE A 318 9.20 -9.98 -11.94
CA PHE A 318 8.30 -9.13 -12.71
C PHE A 318 6.88 -9.71 -12.77
N ILE A 319 6.76 -11.02 -13.00
CA ILE A 319 5.48 -11.72 -12.94
C ILE A 319 4.89 -11.63 -11.53
N ALA A 320 5.71 -11.89 -10.51
CA ALA A 320 5.31 -11.81 -9.11
C ALA A 320 4.77 -10.41 -8.74
N ALA A 321 5.41 -9.34 -9.19
CA ALA A 321 4.96 -7.97 -8.94
C ALA A 321 3.61 -7.68 -9.58
N ALA A 322 3.40 -8.11 -10.83
CA ALA A 322 2.13 -7.93 -11.52
C ALA A 322 0.98 -8.71 -10.83
N ASP A 323 1.21 -9.98 -10.53
CA ASP A 323 0.21 -10.87 -9.91
C ASP A 323 -0.11 -10.44 -8.46
N ALA A 324 0.90 -10.06 -7.68
CA ALA A 324 0.70 -9.55 -6.32
C ALA A 324 -0.02 -8.20 -6.31
N THR A 325 0.23 -7.33 -7.30
CA THR A 325 -0.47 -6.04 -7.40
C THR A 325 -1.96 -6.23 -7.71
N GLU A 326 -2.28 -7.10 -8.66
CA GLU A 326 -3.67 -7.45 -9.00
C GLU A 326 -4.41 -7.98 -7.76
N GLU A 327 -3.81 -8.92 -7.02
CA GLU A 327 -4.42 -9.48 -5.81
C GLU A 327 -4.52 -8.45 -4.68
N ALA A 328 -3.50 -7.61 -4.46
CA ALA A 328 -3.54 -6.55 -3.44
C ALA A 328 -4.67 -5.55 -3.71
N ILE A 329 -4.90 -5.17 -4.97
CA ILE A 329 -6.03 -4.32 -5.35
C ILE A 329 -7.37 -5.02 -5.07
N ALA A 330 -7.53 -6.28 -5.44
CA ALA A 330 -8.73 -7.04 -5.14
C ALA A 330 -8.98 -7.13 -3.62
N ASN A 331 -7.92 -7.38 -2.83
CA ASN A 331 -8.00 -7.41 -1.37
C ASN A 331 -8.43 -6.07 -0.79
N SER A 332 -7.93 -4.94 -1.31
CA SER A 332 -8.29 -3.60 -0.85
C SER A 332 -9.79 -3.30 -0.96
N LEU A 333 -10.45 -3.88 -1.96
CA LEU A 333 -11.87 -3.71 -2.23
C LEU A 333 -12.73 -4.72 -1.44
N LEU A 334 -12.30 -6.00 -1.39
CA LEU A 334 -13.05 -7.08 -0.76
C LEU A 334 -13.02 -6.98 0.77
N ALA A 335 -11.92 -6.49 1.34
CA ALA A 335 -11.78 -6.25 2.77
C ALA A 335 -12.44 -4.94 3.23
N ALA A 336 -12.86 -4.07 2.30
CA ALA A 336 -13.43 -2.79 2.66
C ALA A 336 -14.86 -2.93 3.20
N GLU A 337 -15.15 -2.17 4.23
CA GLU A 337 -16.50 -2.00 4.80
C GLU A 337 -17.20 -0.76 4.22
N ILE A 338 -18.51 -0.62 4.46
CA ILE A 338 -19.24 0.60 4.11
C ILE A 338 -18.73 1.76 4.96
N VAL A 339 -18.41 2.88 4.33
CA VAL A 339 -18.03 4.11 5.02
C VAL A 339 -19.01 5.21 4.68
N THR A 340 -19.51 5.89 5.71
CA THR A 340 -20.38 7.06 5.60
C THR A 340 -19.70 8.27 6.22
N SER A 341 -19.98 9.42 5.67
CA SER A 341 -19.60 10.73 6.21
C SER A 341 -20.64 11.77 5.82
N ARG A 342 -20.47 13.00 6.27
CA ARG A 342 -21.29 14.14 5.88
C ARG A 342 -20.48 15.09 5.01
N GLU A 343 -21.10 15.67 3.99
CA GLU A 343 -20.52 16.79 3.24
C GLU A 343 -20.31 17.98 4.17
N PRO A 344 -19.09 18.53 4.28
CA PRO A 344 -18.82 19.67 5.17
C PRO A 344 -19.75 20.85 4.91
N GLY A 345 -20.35 21.39 5.99
CA GLY A 345 -21.23 22.54 5.91
C GLY A 345 -22.64 22.28 5.34
N THR A 346 -23.00 21.00 5.15
CA THR A 346 -24.33 20.60 4.65
C THR A 346 -24.89 19.42 5.45
N ASP A 347 -26.15 19.05 5.17
CA ASP A 347 -26.77 17.84 5.71
C ASP A 347 -26.66 16.64 4.76
N GLU A 348 -25.95 16.78 3.65
CA GLU A 348 -25.79 15.71 2.67
C GLU A 348 -24.91 14.58 3.20
N THR A 349 -25.45 13.37 3.15
CA THR A 349 -24.70 12.15 3.52
C THR A 349 -23.91 11.63 2.33
N ARG A 350 -22.61 11.52 2.47
CA ARG A 350 -21.71 10.82 1.55
C ARG A 350 -21.59 9.35 1.96
N ARG A 351 -21.60 8.45 0.99
CA ARG A 351 -21.52 7.03 1.25
C ARG A 351 -20.74 6.31 0.15
N ALA A 352 -19.76 5.49 0.54
CA ALA A 352 -19.16 4.49 -0.31
C ALA A 352 -19.56 3.10 0.19
N VAL A 353 -20.09 2.26 -0.71
CA VAL A 353 -20.52 0.91 -0.41
C VAL A 353 -19.39 -0.07 -0.63
N ALA A 354 -19.34 -1.13 0.17
CA ALA A 354 -18.45 -2.27 -0.04
C ALA A 354 -18.91 -3.09 -1.26
N LEU A 355 -18.02 -3.94 -1.79
CA LEU A 355 -18.39 -4.95 -2.77
C LEU A 355 -19.39 -5.94 -2.15
N ASP A 356 -20.47 -6.24 -2.90
CA ASP A 356 -21.42 -7.29 -2.51
C ASP A 356 -20.79 -8.67 -2.75
N GLN A 357 -20.43 -9.32 -1.67
CA GLN A 357 -19.76 -10.63 -1.70
C GLN A 357 -20.63 -11.71 -2.36
N ALA A 358 -21.96 -11.68 -2.14
CA ALA A 358 -22.87 -12.64 -2.77
C ALA A 358 -22.94 -12.43 -4.28
N LEU A 359 -22.95 -11.17 -4.74
CA LEU A 359 -22.88 -10.83 -6.15
C LEU A 359 -21.55 -11.33 -6.77
N ILE A 360 -20.42 -11.07 -6.10
CA ILE A 360 -19.11 -11.50 -6.61
C ILE A 360 -19.06 -13.04 -6.76
N ARG A 361 -19.51 -13.80 -5.75
CA ARG A 361 -19.55 -15.27 -5.84
C ARG A 361 -20.39 -15.75 -7.02
N ARG A 362 -21.58 -15.16 -7.23
CA ARG A 362 -22.46 -15.51 -8.37
C ARG A 362 -21.79 -15.21 -9.72
N LEU A 363 -21.19 -14.04 -9.88
CA LEU A 363 -20.57 -13.64 -11.14
C LEU A 363 -19.38 -14.54 -11.48
N LEU A 364 -18.53 -14.84 -10.51
CA LEU A 364 -17.37 -15.75 -10.70
C LEU A 364 -17.83 -17.17 -11.03
N ALA A 365 -18.84 -17.70 -10.35
CA ALA A 365 -19.39 -19.03 -10.65
C ALA A 365 -19.99 -19.11 -12.06
N THR A 366 -20.72 -18.07 -12.51
CA THR A 366 -21.31 -18.02 -13.86
C THR A 366 -20.23 -17.95 -14.95
N ALA A 367 -19.09 -17.33 -14.68
CA ALA A 367 -17.98 -17.25 -15.62
C ALA A 367 -17.12 -18.54 -15.71
N GLY A 368 -17.51 -19.61 -15.00
CA GLY A 368 -16.79 -20.89 -15.00
C GLY A 368 -15.52 -20.88 -14.15
N GLN A 369 -15.32 -19.87 -13.33
CA GLN A 369 -14.29 -19.86 -12.30
C GLN A 369 -14.79 -20.75 -11.14
N PRO A 370 -14.07 -21.82 -10.72
CA PRO A 370 -14.54 -22.66 -9.64
C PRO A 370 -14.66 -21.83 -8.37
N ALA A 371 -15.87 -21.74 -7.83
CA ALA A 371 -16.08 -21.28 -6.45
C ALA A 371 -15.46 -22.35 -5.54
N ARG A 372 -14.21 -22.18 -5.18
CA ARG A 372 -13.53 -23.02 -4.19
C ARG A 372 -13.83 -22.51 -2.77
#